data_587345962e4c20694026b2a073e602f2
#
_entry.id   587345962e4c20694026b2a073e602f2
#
_cell.length_a   1.000
_cell.length_b   1.000
_cell.length_c   1.000
_cell.angle_alpha   90.00
_cell.angle_beta   90.00
_cell.angle_gamma   90.00
#
_symmetry.space_group_name_H-M   'P 1'
#
loop_
_entity.id
_entity.type
_entity.pdbx_description
1 polymer ?
#
loop_
_entity_poly.entity_id
_entity_poly.type
_entity_poly.pdbx_seq_one_letter_code
_entity_poly.pdbx_strand_id
1 'polypeptide(L)'
;PMHALTVFGYVDALKRLPSLLRTYRDVSRRWLAEPPSVFVGIDAPDFNLRLEHQLRQAGTPTVHFVGPSIWAWRYDRIHKIRDSVSHMLVLFPFEEEIYRKEGIPVTYVGHPLAGAVPMQPDRAAARARLGIDQDARVLAILPGSRSSEIRLLAPRFLQAAQMLQKRDPALQCVVPMVNDQRRAEFQAILAKYPVPGLRCVTAQDLHGADGDRQAPVAWSVMEASTAVLVASGTATLETALYKRPMVISYVLSPLMRRIMAWKSGQERPYLPWVGLPNVLLRDFAVPELLQDDATPEKLAEATWAALTDEALAARIEARFTALHQELLRDTPALAAQAILEVAGGAA
;
A
#
# COMPACT_ATOMS: atom_id res chain seq x y z
N PRO A 1 -9.21 -15.78 -14.73
CA PRO A 1 -9.74 -14.46 -14.36
C PRO A 1 -9.01 -13.94 -13.13
N MET A 2 -8.54 -12.70 -13.12
CA MET A 2 -7.76 -12.08 -12.04
C MET A 2 -8.44 -12.18 -10.65
N HIS A 3 -9.76 -12.12 -10.59
CA HIS A 3 -10.51 -12.27 -9.33
C HIS A 3 -10.34 -13.65 -8.66
N ALA A 4 -9.85 -14.66 -9.36
CA ALA A 4 -9.56 -15.97 -8.79
C ALA A 4 -8.26 -15.99 -7.96
N LEU A 5 -7.33 -15.08 -8.24
CA LEU A 5 -6.06 -14.94 -7.54
C LEU A 5 -6.11 -13.90 -6.40
N THR A 6 -7.13 -13.04 -6.39
CA THR A 6 -7.33 -12.02 -5.35
C THR A 6 -7.98 -12.66 -4.12
N VAL A 7 -7.17 -13.22 -3.24
CA VAL A 7 -7.66 -13.88 -2.01
C VAL A 7 -7.34 -13.00 -0.81
N PHE A 8 -8.38 -12.45 -0.19
CA PHE A 8 -8.28 -11.59 0.99
C PHE A 8 -8.70 -12.36 2.24
N GLY A 9 -7.73 -12.98 2.91
CA GLY A 9 -7.92 -13.68 4.19
C GLY A 9 -7.72 -15.20 4.12
N TYR A 10 -7.26 -15.78 5.25
CA TYR A 10 -6.93 -17.22 5.34
C TYR A 10 -8.12 -18.15 5.12
N VAL A 11 -9.32 -17.76 5.53
CA VAL A 11 -10.55 -18.58 5.39
C VAL A 11 -10.99 -18.62 3.92
N ASP A 12 -10.93 -17.50 3.21
CA ASP A 12 -11.26 -17.43 1.79
C ASP A 12 -10.18 -18.11 0.94
N ALA A 13 -8.92 -18.06 1.36
CA ALA A 13 -7.82 -18.81 0.76
C ALA A 13 -8.06 -20.33 0.81
N LEU A 14 -8.48 -20.84 1.97
CA LEU A 14 -8.76 -22.28 2.13
C LEU A 14 -9.93 -22.74 1.26
N LYS A 15 -11.00 -21.98 1.16
CA LYS A 15 -12.16 -22.30 0.30
C LYS A 15 -11.80 -22.32 -1.19
N ARG A 16 -10.85 -21.49 -1.62
CA ARG A 16 -10.43 -21.36 -3.02
C ARG A 16 -9.19 -22.21 -3.36
N LEU A 17 -8.60 -22.88 -2.38
CA LEU A 17 -7.40 -23.68 -2.58
C LEU A 17 -7.50 -24.70 -3.73
N PRO A 18 -8.60 -25.47 -3.89
CA PRO A 18 -8.73 -26.42 -5.01
C PRO A 18 -8.72 -25.73 -6.38
N SER A 19 -9.37 -24.56 -6.50
CA SER A 19 -9.39 -23.82 -7.76
C SER A 19 -8.03 -23.18 -8.07
N LEU A 20 -7.33 -22.68 -7.06
CA LEU A 20 -5.97 -22.15 -7.19
C LEU A 20 -4.99 -23.22 -7.62
N LEU A 21 -5.06 -24.41 -7.02
CA LEU A 21 -4.22 -25.54 -7.39
C LEU A 21 -4.49 -26.03 -8.82
N ARG A 22 -5.77 -26.02 -9.25
CA ARG A 22 -6.13 -26.34 -10.64
C ARG A 22 -5.54 -25.30 -11.59
N THR A 23 -5.78 -24.01 -11.35
CA THR A 23 -5.21 -22.92 -12.14
C THR A 23 -3.68 -23.02 -12.21
N TYR A 24 -3.03 -23.29 -11.07
CA TYR A 24 -1.57 -23.48 -11.04
C TYR A 24 -1.12 -24.62 -11.93
N ARG A 25 -1.77 -25.80 -11.86
CA ARG A 25 -1.43 -26.96 -12.67
C ARG A 25 -1.63 -26.71 -14.17
N ASP A 26 -2.74 -26.01 -14.52
CA ASP A 26 -3.05 -25.74 -15.92
C ASP A 26 -2.05 -24.73 -16.52
N VAL A 27 -1.71 -23.67 -15.79
CA VAL A 27 -0.70 -22.69 -16.21
C VAL A 27 0.69 -23.32 -16.29
N SER A 28 1.08 -24.10 -15.28
CA SER A 28 2.36 -24.81 -15.25
C SER A 28 2.50 -25.77 -16.44
N ARG A 29 1.48 -26.60 -16.70
CA ARG A 29 1.49 -27.55 -17.81
C ARG A 29 1.63 -26.83 -19.16
N ARG A 30 0.90 -25.74 -19.34
CA ARG A 30 0.95 -24.96 -20.57
C ARG A 30 2.36 -24.41 -20.84
N TRP A 31 2.94 -23.71 -19.88
CA TRP A 31 4.24 -23.06 -20.07
C TRP A 31 5.42 -24.04 -20.07
N LEU A 32 5.27 -25.23 -19.51
CA LEU A 32 6.27 -26.30 -19.65
C LEU A 32 6.17 -27.01 -21.00
N ALA A 33 4.98 -27.08 -21.61
CA ALA A 33 4.79 -27.67 -22.94
C ALA A 33 5.18 -26.69 -24.06
N GLU A 34 4.95 -25.39 -23.85
CA GLU A 34 5.24 -24.32 -24.79
C GLU A 34 6.07 -23.24 -24.08
N PRO A 35 7.38 -23.48 -23.87
CA PRO A 35 8.21 -22.57 -23.08
C PRO A 35 8.39 -21.23 -23.81
N PRO A 36 8.15 -20.09 -23.13
CA PRO A 36 8.41 -18.78 -23.68
C PRO A 36 9.91 -18.46 -23.63
N SER A 37 10.35 -17.47 -24.43
CA SER A 37 11.73 -16.96 -24.36
C SER A 37 12.09 -16.41 -22.98
N VAL A 38 11.12 -15.85 -22.26
CA VAL A 38 11.22 -15.42 -20.85
C VAL A 38 9.84 -15.48 -20.21
N PHE A 39 9.78 -15.92 -18.96
CA PHE A 39 8.56 -15.84 -18.15
C PHE A 39 8.66 -14.68 -17.16
N VAL A 40 7.63 -13.83 -17.12
CA VAL A 40 7.56 -12.70 -16.19
C VAL A 40 6.42 -12.90 -15.19
N GLY A 41 6.77 -13.14 -13.94
CA GLY A 41 5.82 -13.17 -12.82
C GLY A 41 5.67 -11.79 -12.22
N ILE A 42 4.43 -11.32 -12.05
CA ILE A 42 4.14 -10.01 -11.46
C ILE A 42 3.45 -10.23 -10.12
N ASP A 43 4.08 -9.74 -9.02
CA ASP A 43 3.54 -9.86 -7.66
C ASP A 43 3.13 -11.31 -7.30
N ALA A 44 2.19 -11.52 -6.39
CA ALA A 44 1.68 -12.83 -5.96
C ALA A 44 2.80 -13.89 -5.74
N PRO A 45 3.80 -13.61 -4.89
CA PRO A 45 5.06 -14.38 -4.82
C PRO A 45 4.85 -15.84 -4.42
N ASP A 46 3.80 -16.17 -3.67
CA ASP A 46 3.52 -17.57 -3.30
C ASP A 46 3.04 -18.43 -4.50
N PHE A 47 2.49 -17.79 -5.52
CA PHE A 47 2.09 -18.43 -6.77
C PHE A 47 3.24 -18.37 -7.80
N ASN A 48 3.74 -17.17 -8.10
CA ASN A 48 4.69 -16.92 -9.17
C ASN A 48 6.06 -17.53 -8.89
N LEU A 49 6.65 -17.35 -7.72
CA LEU A 49 7.96 -17.93 -7.39
C LEU A 49 7.98 -19.47 -7.50
N ARG A 50 6.86 -20.12 -7.22
CA ARG A 50 6.77 -21.57 -7.41
C ARG A 50 6.73 -21.95 -8.88
N LEU A 51 6.04 -21.21 -9.69
CA LEU A 51 5.97 -21.43 -11.15
C LEU A 51 7.29 -21.08 -11.82
N GLU A 52 7.88 -19.95 -11.45
CA GLU A 52 9.20 -19.50 -11.91
C GLU A 52 10.28 -20.54 -11.61
N HIS A 53 10.26 -21.12 -10.41
CA HIS A 53 11.18 -22.19 -10.04
C HIS A 53 11.07 -23.40 -11.00
N GLN A 54 9.85 -23.85 -11.31
CA GLN A 54 9.64 -24.99 -12.22
C GLN A 54 10.10 -24.66 -13.65
N LEU A 55 9.78 -23.46 -14.14
CA LEU A 55 10.15 -23.03 -15.48
C LEU A 55 11.67 -22.86 -15.60
N ARG A 56 12.32 -22.28 -14.60
CA ARG A 56 13.77 -22.13 -14.55
C ARG A 56 14.49 -23.48 -14.55
N GLN A 57 13.99 -24.47 -13.80
CA GLN A 57 14.52 -25.82 -13.81
C GLN A 57 14.36 -26.50 -15.19
N ALA A 58 13.34 -26.11 -15.95
CA ALA A 58 13.12 -26.56 -17.33
C ALA A 58 13.92 -25.74 -18.39
N GLY A 59 14.77 -24.79 -17.97
CA GLY A 59 15.62 -23.99 -18.85
C GLY A 59 14.98 -22.68 -19.33
N THR A 60 13.78 -22.32 -18.88
CA THR A 60 13.15 -21.05 -19.24
C THR A 60 13.65 -19.94 -18.29
N PRO A 61 14.22 -18.83 -18.81
CA PRO A 61 14.56 -17.68 -17.99
C PRO A 61 13.34 -17.06 -17.31
N THR A 62 13.50 -16.59 -16.07
CA THR A 62 12.38 -16.08 -15.27
C THR A 62 12.70 -14.71 -14.67
N VAL A 63 11.77 -13.79 -14.77
CA VAL A 63 11.86 -12.45 -14.19
C VAL A 63 10.70 -12.27 -13.22
N HIS A 64 11.00 -11.86 -11.99
CA HIS A 64 9.94 -11.53 -11.00
C HIS A 64 9.86 -10.03 -10.82
N PHE A 65 8.69 -9.45 -11.06
CA PHE A 65 8.41 -8.04 -10.86
C PHE A 65 7.58 -7.84 -9.60
N VAL A 66 8.00 -6.94 -8.74
CA VAL A 66 7.48 -6.67 -7.38
C VAL A 66 7.91 -7.74 -6.38
N GLY A 67 9.11 -7.59 -5.85
CA GLY A 67 9.67 -8.49 -4.83
C GLY A 67 8.80 -8.58 -3.57
N PRO A 68 8.70 -9.77 -2.95
CA PRO A 68 8.04 -9.89 -1.66
C PRO A 68 8.81 -9.11 -0.58
N SER A 69 8.07 -8.52 0.37
CA SER A 69 8.63 -7.71 1.46
C SER A 69 9.40 -8.56 2.48
N ILE A 70 10.42 -9.31 2.03
CA ILE A 70 11.25 -10.16 2.89
C ILE A 70 12.05 -9.38 3.92
N TRP A 71 12.32 -8.13 3.64
CA TRP A 71 13.01 -7.19 4.52
C TRP A 71 12.21 -6.84 5.79
N ALA A 72 10.87 -6.97 5.73
CA ALA A 72 10.02 -6.77 6.90
C ALA A 72 9.81 -8.06 7.70
N TRP A 73 9.62 -9.19 6.99
CA TRP A 73 9.30 -10.48 7.57
C TRP A 73 9.85 -11.61 6.70
N ARG A 74 10.37 -12.67 7.32
CA ARG A 74 10.73 -13.88 6.60
C ARG A 74 11.83 -13.71 5.57
N TYR A 75 12.95 -13.16 6.02
CA TYR A 75 14.16 -13.05 5.20
C TYR A 75 14.65 -14.42 4.69
N ASP A 76 14.33 -15.52 5.39
CA ASP A 76 14.58 -16.90 5.01
C ASP A 76 14.11 -17.24 3.58
N ARG A 77 13.10 -16.53 3.07
CA ARG A 77 12.59 -16.72 1.69
C ARG A 77 13.60 -16.35 0.60
N ILE A 78 14.67 -15.66 0.92
CA ILE A 78 15.70 -15.22 -0.04
C ILE A 78 16.31 -16.39 -0.81
N HIS A 79 16.52 -17.53 -0.16
CA HIS A 79 17.05 -18.74 -0.81
C HIS A 79 16.09 -19.26 -1.89
N LYS A 80 14.79 -19.31 -1.57
CA LYS A 80 13.77 -19.72 -2.54
C LYS A 80 13.69 -18.75 -3.73
N ILE A 81 13.82 -17.46 -3.47
CA ILE A 81 13.83 -16.45 -4.55
C ILE A 81 15.03 -16.68 -5.46
N ARG A 82 16.23 -16.85 -4.88
CA ARG A 82 17.46 -17.14 -5.64
C ARG A 82 17.31 -18.35 -6.58
N ASP A 83 16.66 -19.40 -6.10
CA ASP A 83 16.45 -20.62 -6.88
C ASP A 83 15.35 -20.48 -7.92
N SER A 84 14.47 -19.49 -7.79
CA SER A 84 13.27 -19.33 -8.62
C SER A 84 13.47 -18.34 -9.77
N VAL A 85 14.30 -17.30 -9.61
CA VAL A 85 14.37 -16.19 -10.57
C VAL A 85 15.72 -16.10 -11.25
N SER A 86 15.73 -15.70 -12.51
CA SER A 86 16.93 -15.27 -13.21
C SER A 86 17.23 -13.80 -12.96
N HIS A 87 16.19 -12.98 -12.74
CA HIS A 87 16.31 -11.55 -12.48
C HIS A 87 15.14 -11.03 -11.65
N MET A 88 15.41 -10.09 -10.74
CA MET A 88 14.40 -9.38 -9.94
C MET A 88 14.22 -7.95 -10.46
N LEU A 89 12.98 -7.49 -10.58
CA LEU A 89 12.64 -6.09 -10.80
C LEU A 89 11.98 -5.56 -9.54
N VAL A 90 12.65 -4.62 -8.88
CA VAL A 90 12.24 -4.12 -7.56
C VAL A 90 11.76 -2.69 -7.63
N LEU A 91 10.82 -2.35 -6.73
CA LEU A 91 10.16 -1.06 -6.69
C LEU A 91 10.84 -0.05 -5.76
N PHE A 92 11.67 -0.53 -4.83
CA PHE A 92 12.31 0.31 -3.83
C PHE A 92 13.84 0.23 -3.94
N PRO A 93 14.56 1.36 -3.82
CA PRO A 93 16.01 1.39 -4.05
C PRO A 93 16.80 0.51 -3.07
N PHE A 94 16.36 0.40 -1.82
CA PHE A 94 17.03 -0.42 -0.81
C PHE A 94 16.91 -1.94 -1.06
N GLU A 95 15.91 -2.37 -1.82
CA GLU A 95 15.73 -3.79 -2.17
C GLU A 95 16.85 -4.26 -3.12
N GLU A 96 17.36 -3.36 -3.96
CA GLU A 96 18.45 -3.68 -4.87
C GLU A 96 19.71 -4.11 -4.10
N GLU A 97 20.06 -3.43 -3.02
CA GLU A 97 21.15 -3.81 -2.14
C GLU A 97 20.97 -5.19 -1.53
N ILE A 98 19.74 -5.50 -1.07
CA ILE A 98 19.40 -6.79 -0.47
C ILE A 98 19.62 -7.94 -1.45
N TYR A 99 19.04 -7.85 -2.64
CA TYR A 99 19.16 -8.92 -3.64
C TYR A 99 20.56 -9.04 -4.22
N ARG A 100 21.26 -7.92 -4.44
CA ARG A 100 22.64 -7.93 -4.94
C ARG A 100 23.60 -8.60 -3.95
N LYS A 101 23.45 -8.33 -2.64
CA LYS A 101 24.24 -8.96 -1.56
C LYS A 101 24.06 -10.48 -1.55
N GLU A 102 22.92 -10.97 -1.94
CA GLU A 102 22.59 -12.38 -2.00
C GLU A 102 22.91 -13.04 -3.36
N GLY A 103 23.60 -12.30 -4.26
CA GLY A 103 23.97 -12.79 -5.58
C GLY A 103 22.80 -12.99 -6.54
N ILE A 104 21.67 -12.31 -6.31
CA ILE A 104 20.50 -12.36 -7.18
C ILE A 104 20.55 -11.17 -8.13
N PRO A 105 20.56 -11.39 -9.46
CA PRO A 105 20.48 -10.29 -10.42
C PRO A 105 19.23 -9.45 -10.20
N VAL A 106 19.39 -8.12 -10.14
CA VAL A 106 18.32 -7.22 -9.76
C VAL A 106 18.45 -5.87 -10.46
N THR A 107 17.33 -5.28 -10.82
CA THR A 107 17.22 -3.90 -11.31
C THR A 107 16.16 -3.15 -10.53
N TYR A 108 16.53 -2.00 -9.99
CA TYR A 108 15.59 -1.04 -9.41
C TYR A 108 14.94 -0.25 -10.55
N VAL A 109 13.64 -0.44 -10.74
CA VAL A 109 12.87 0.16 -11.84
C VAL A 109 12.03 1.37 -11.42
N GLY A 110 12.04 1.73 -10.15
CA GLY A 110 11.16 2.78 -9.59
C GLY A 110 9.77 2.25 -9.26
N HIS A 111 8.92 3.13 -8.76
CA HIS A 111 7.58 2.75 -8.32
C HIS A 111 6.51 3.34 -9.25
N PRO A 112 5.61 2.51 -9.84
CA PRO A 112 4.60 2.98 -10.81
C PRO A 112 3.70 4.10 -10.25
N LEU A 113 3.38 4.10 -8.95
CA LEU A 113 2.60 5.17 -8.32
C LEU A 113 3.30 6.53 -8.38
N ALA A 114 4.64 6.57 -8.37
CA ALA A 114 5.37 7.83 -8.46
C ALA A 114 5.19 8.50 -9.84
N GLY A 115 5.00 7.72 -10.90
CA GLY A 115 4.65 8.25 -12.22
C GLY A 115 3.16 8.58 -12.38
N ALA A 116 2.29 7.96 -11.57
CA ALA A 116 0.85 8.13 -11.66
C ALA A 116 0.33 9.32 -10.81
N VAL A 117 1.00 9.62 -9.68
CA VAL A 117 0.67 10.77 -8.83
C VAL A 117 1.45 12.00 -9.31
N PRO A 118 0.82 13.18 -9.46
CA PRO A 118 1.53 14.38 -9.90
C PRO A 118 2.61 14.81 -8.92
N MET A 119 3.78 15.22 -9.44
CA MET A 119 4.88 15.73 -8.61
C MET A 119 4.45 16.94 -7.79
N GLN A 120 3.58 17.78 -8.35
CA GLN A 120 2.97 18.94 -7.69
C GLN A 120 1.46 18.73 -7.61
N PRO A 121 0.96 18.20 -6.46
CA PRO A 121 -0.48 18.04 -6.26
C PRO A 121 -1.22 19.37 -6.24
N ASP A 122 -2.39 19.42 -6.88
CA ASP A 122 -3.26 20.59 -6.89
C ASP A 122 -4.37 20.46 -5.85
N ARG A 123 -4.06 20.90 -4.61
CA ARG A 123 -5.02 20.90 -3.50
C ARG A 123 -6.26 21.72 -3.81
N ALA A 124 -6.11 22.86 -4.48
CA ALA A 124 -7.23 23.74 -4.76
C ALA A 124 -8.22 23.09 -5.72
N ALA A 125 -7.72 22.51 -6.80
CA ALA A 125 -8.57 21.76 -7.74
C ALA A 125 -9.22 20.53 -7.08
N ALA A 126 -8.50 19.78 -6.23
CA ALA A 126 -9.05 18.65 -5.50
C ALA A 126 -10.18 19.07 -4.54
N ARG A 127 -10.02 20.19 -3.83
CA ARG A 127 -11.06 20.77 -2.98
C ARG A 127 -12.28 21.20 -3.76
N ALA A 128 -12.08 21.87 -4.90
CA ALA A 128 -13.18 22.26 -5.79
C ALA A 128 -13.98 21.05 -6.27
N ARG A 129 -13.30 19.97 -6.72
CA ARG A 129 -13.96 18.71 -7.13
C ARG A 129 -14.79 18.09 -6.01
N LEU A 130 -14.36 18.21 -4.77
CA LEU A 130 -15.04 17.67 -3.59
C LEU A 130 -16.04 18.65 -2.97
N GLY A 131 -16.16 19.89 -3.47
CA GLY A 131 -17.01 20.92 -2.87
C GLY A 131 -16.56 21.25 -1.43
N ILE A 132 -15.26 21.35 -1.21
CA ILE A 132 -14.62 21.72 0.06
C ILE A 132 -14.11 23.14 -0.04
N ASP A 133 -14.34 23.93 0.99
CA ASP A 133 -13.82 25.29 1.10
C ASP A 133 -12.28 25.31 1.04
N GLN A 134 -11.71 26.32 0.35
CA GLN A 134 -10.26 26.42 0.17
C GLN A 134 -9.50 26.64 1.48
N ASP A 135 -10.12 27.27 2.45
CA ASP A 135 -9.52 27.59 3.76
C ASP A 135 -9.85 26.54 4.84
N ALA A 136 -10.69 25.55 4.52
CA ALA A 136 -11.09 24.54 5.47
C ALA A 136 -9.91 23.66 5.93
N ARG A 137 -9.86 23.36 7.23
CA ARG A 137 -9.00 22.30 7.75
C ARG A 137 -9.68 20.94 7.50
N VAL A 138 -9.00 20.06 6.77
CA VAL A 138 -9.56 18.79 6.29
C VAL A 138 -8.75 17.61 6.79
N LEU A 139 -9.38 16.70 7.52
CA LEU A 139 -8.82 15.41 7.89
C LEU A 139 -9.35 14.32 6.96
N ALA A 140 -8.46 13.70 6.19
CA ALA A 140 -8.78 12.46 5.50
C ALA A 140 -8.65 11.28 6.47
N ILE A 141 -9.66 10.41 6.51
CA ILE A 141 -9.68 9.22 7.37
C ILE A 141 -9.73 7.98 6.48
N LEU A 142 -8.67 7.18 6.50
CA LEU A 142 -8.51 5.98 5.68
C LEU A 142 -8.36 4.74 6.58
N PRO A 143 -9.47 4.16 7.06
CA PRO A 143 -9.41 3.06 8.04
C PRO A 143 -9.06 1.70 7.43
N GLY A 144 -8.70 1.67 6.15
CA GLY A 144 -8.35 0.47 5.39
C GLY A 144 -9.40 0.09 4.35
N SER A 145 -9.03 -0.83 3.48
CA SER A 145 -9.88 -1.33 2.38
C SER A 145 -10.52 -2.70 2.68
N ARG A 146 -10.04 -3.39 3.72
CA ARG A 146 -10.52 -4.72 4.13
C ARG A 146 -11.50 -4.60 5.29
N SER A 147 -12.50 -5.50 5.31
CA SER A 147 -13.49 -5.56 6.40
C SER A 147 -12.86 -5.68 7.80
N SER A 148 -11.77 -6.45 7.92
CA SER A 148 -11.05 -6.60 9.20
C SER A 148 -10.37 -5.30 9.65
N GLU A 149 -9.80 -4.54 8.73
CA GLU A 149 -9.17 -3.24 9.00
C GLU A 149 -10.22 -2.23 9.45
N ILE A 150 -11.30 -2.08 8.68
CA ILE A 150 -12.41 -1.18 9.01
C ILE A 150 -12.98 -1.48 10.41
N ARG A 151 -13.24 -2.75 10.71
CA ARG A 151 -13.78 -3.14 12.03
C ARG A 151 -12.87 -2.80 13.20
N LEU A 152 -11.54 -2.87 13.01
CA LEU A 152 -10.57 -2.64 14.08
C LEU A 152 -10.16 -1.17 14.20
N LEU A 153 -10.03 -0.47 13.09
CA LEU A 153 -9.51 0.90 13.05
C LEU A 153 -10.59 1.97 13.02
N ALA A 154 -11.71 1.77 12.31
CA ALA A 154 -12.74 2.81 12.21
C ALA A 154 -13.29 3.27 13.58
N PRO A 155 -13.57 2.41 14.56
CA PRO A 155 -14.00 2.87 15.89
C PRO A 155 -12.98 3.82 16.56
N ARG A 156 -11.69 3.51 16.44
CA ARG A 156 -10.59 4.31 17.02
C ARG A 156 -10.44 5.64 16.30
N PHE A 157 -10.47 5.61 14.95
CA PHE A 157 -10.34 6.80 14.12
C PHE A 157 -11.52 7.76 14.30
N LEU A 158 -12.74 7.23 14.42
CA LEU A 158 -13.92 8.06 14.67
C LEU A 158 -13.90 8.70 16.05
N GLN A 159 -13.48 7.96 17.08
CA GLN A 159 -13.33 8.53 18.44
C GLN A 159 -12.22 9.60 18.46
N ALA A 160 -11.11 9.39 17.77
CA ALA A 160 -10.09 10.42 17.61
C ALA A 160 -10.64 11.65 16.87
N ALA A 161 -11.42 11.46 15.80
CA ALA A 161 -12.06 12.56 15.07
C ALA A 161 -13.05 13.35 15.95
N GLN A 162 -13.82 12.69 16.81
CA GLN A 162 -14.67 13.36 17.81
C GLN A 162 -13.87 14.25 18.76
N MET A 163 -12.72 13.76 19.23
CA MET A 163 -11.82 14.54 20.09
C MET A 163 -11.24 15.75 19.37
N LEU A 164 -10.87 15.58 18.10
CA LEU A 164 -10.37 16.66 17.25
C LEU A 164 -11.43 17.72 16.98
N GLN A 165 -12.68 17.32 16.69
CA GLN A 165 -13.79 18.27 16.49
C GLN A 165 -14.20 19.02 17.77
N LYS A 166 -13.92 18.47 18.96
CA LYS A 166 -14.07 19.23 20.20
C LYS A 166 -13.04 20.36 20.33
N ARG A 167 -11.84 20.20 19.74
CA ARG A 167 -10.79 21.24 19.70
C ARG A 167 -11.03 22.24 18.56
N ASP A 168 -11.53 21.75 17.43
CA ASP A 168 -11.85 22.54 16.23
C ASP A 168 -13.19 22.10 15.64
N PRO A 169 -14.30 22.74 16.01
CA PRO A 169 -15.63 22.40 15.48
C PRO A 169 -15.78 22.60 13.97
N ALA A 170 -14.89 23.38 13.33
CA ALA A 170 -14.89 23.59 11.87
C ALA A 170 -14.13 22.49 11.09
N LEU A 171 -13.45 21.57 11.80
CA LEU A 171 -12.70 20.48 11.17
C LEU A 171 -13.63 19.59 10.30
N GLN A 172 -13.34 19.52 9.01
CA GLN A 172 -14.03 18.66 8.07
C GLN A 172 -13.38 17.28 8.03
N CYS A 173 -14.14 16.23 8.25
CA CYS A 173 -13.68 14.84 8.14
C CYS A 173 -14.21 14.20 6.86
N VAL A 174 -13.32 13.61 6.05
CA VAL A 174 -13.65 13.00 4.76
C VAL A 174 -13.10 11.58 4.69
N VAL A 175 -13.93 10.62 4.27
CA VAL A 175 -13.59 9.20 4.20
C VAL A 175 -13.83 8.68 2.77
N PRO A 176 -12.78 8.28 2.03
CA PRO A 176 -12.99 7.68 0.72
C PRO A 176 -13.52 6.25 0.86
N MET A 177 -14.54 5.92 0.07
CA MET A 177 -15.16 4.60 0.06
C MET A 177 -14.79 3.82 -1.21
N VAL A 178 -14.22 2.63 -1.02
CA VAL A 178 -13.78 1.77 -2.13
C VAL A 178 -14.97 1.18 -2.89
N ASN A 179 -16.05 0.83 -2.17
CA ASN A 179 -17.28 0.26 -2.72
C ASN A 179 -18.43 0.36 -1.70
N ASP A 180 -19.64 0.06 -2.15
CA ASP A 180 -20.86 0.16 -1.32
C ASP A 180 -20.83 -0.79 -0.11
N GLN A 181 -20.25 -1.96 -0.24
CA GLN A 181 -20.14 -2.90 0.87
C GLN A 181 -19.28 -2.32 2.01
N ARG A 182 -18.13 -1.73 1.69
CA ARG A 182 -17.26 -1.08 2.68
C ARG A 182 -17.92 0.18 3.24
N ARG A 183 -18.65 0.90 2.40
CA ARG A 183 -19.47 2.04 2.84
C ARG A 183 -20.52 1.64 3.88
N ALA A 184 -21.28 0.58 3.63
CA ALA A 184 -22.28 0.09 4.58
C ALA A 184 -21.64 -0.36 5.91
N GLU A 185 -20.53 -1.09 5.87
CA GLU A 185 -19.77 -1.50 7.07
C GLU A 185 -19.29 -0.29 7.88
N PHE A 186 -18.73 0.70 7.19
CA PHE A 186 -18.25 1.92 7.85
C PHE A 186 -19.41 2.73 8.45
N GLN A 187 -20.51 2.89 7.72
CA GLN A 187 -21.71 3.62 8.19
C GLN A 187 -22.31 2.97 9.44
N ALA A 188 -22.34 1.64 9.52
CA ALA A 188 -22.80 0.93 10.72
C ALA A 188 -21.92 1.21 11.95
N ILE A 189 -20.62 1.49 11.75
CA ILE A 189 -19.70 1.89 12.82
C ILE A 189 -19.88 3.38 13.14
N LEU A 190 -20.00 4.23 12.11
CA LEU A 190 -20.25 5.67 12.28
C LEU A 190 -21.53 5.95 13.07
N ALA A 191 -22.57 5.14 12.90
CA ALA A 191 -23.78 5.25 13.71
C ALA A 191 -23.55 5.04 15.22
N LYS A 192 -22.53 4.26 15.59
CA LYS A 192 -22.14 4.03 17.00
C LYS A 192 -21.18 5.08 17.52
N TYR A 193 -20.38 5.67 16.64
CA TYR A 193 -19.38 6.70 16.95
C TYR A 193 -19.60 7.92 16.04
N PRO A 194 -20.70 8.67 16.23
CA PRO A 194 -21.07 9.75 15.32
C PRO A 194 -20.06 10.89 15.31
N VAL A 195 -19.63 11.29 14.12
CA VAL A 195 -18.77 12.46 13.89
C VAL A 195 -19.58 13.46 13.06
N PRO A 196 -19.96 14.62 13.63
CA PRO A 196 -20.77 15.61 12.94
C PRO A 196 -20.15 16.05 11.61
N GLY A 197 -20.94 16.10 10.54
CA GLY A 197 -20.47 16.57 9.24
C GLY A 197 -19.45 15.67 8.52
N LEU A 198 -19.14 14.47 9.05
CA LEU A 198 -18.27 13.54 8.35
C LEU A 198 -18.89 13.11 7.01
N ARG A 199 -18.11 13.21 5.94
CA ARG A 199 -18.51 12.88 4.58
C ARG A 199 -17.84 11.58 4.11
N CYS A 200 -18.66 10.61 3.70
CA CYS A 200 -18.19 9.44 2.96
C CYS A 200 -18.24 9.76 1.47
N VAL A 201 -17.11 9.68 0.77
CA VAL A 201 -16.99 10.07 -0.64
C VAL A 201 -16.78 8.82 -1.50
N THR A 202 -17.53 8.74 -2.60
CA THR A 202 -17.43 7.71 -3.64
C THR A 202 -17.03 8.34 -4.98
N ALA A 203 -16.80 7.52 -6.00
CA ALA A 203 -16.51 8.04 -7.35
C ALA A 203 -17.63 8.92 -7.92
N GLN A 204 -18.87 8.68 -7.49
CA GLN A 204 -20.05 9.46 -7.94
C GLN A 204 -20.10 10.86 -7.33
N ASP A 205 -19.41 11.08 -6.21
CA ASP A 205 -19.36 12.37 -5.51
C ASP A 205 -18.27 13.30 -6.07
N LEU A 206 -17.46 12.84 -7.04
CA LEU A 206 -16.43 13.65 -7.68
C LEU A 206 -17.02 14.39 -8.88
N HIS A 207 -17.15 15.72 -8.77
CA HIS A 207 -17.63 16.58 -9.83
C HIS A 207 -16.52 16.96 -10.83
N GLY A 208 -16.83 16.92 -12.13
CA GLY A 208 -15.93 17.42 -13.18
C GLY A 208 -14.70 16.57 -13.46
N ALA A 209 -14.77 15.27 -13.18
CA ALA A 209 -13.77 14.33 -13.66
C ALA A 209 -13.88 14.24 -15.18
N ASP A 210 -13.10 15.05 -15.90
CA ASP A 210 -12.84 14.86 -17.32
C ASP A 210 -12.36 13.43 -17.54
N GLY A 211 -13.03 12.76 -18.47
CA GLY A 211 -12.87 11.35 -18.75
C GLY A 211 -11.41 10.97 -19.04
N ASP A 212 -11.12 9.79 -18.75
CA ASP A 212 -10.27 8.79 -19.32
C ASP A 212 -9.37 8.02 -18.33
N ARG A 213 -9.19 8.45 -17.10
CA ARG A 213 -8.68 7.58 -16.02
C ARG A 213 -9.32 8.02 -14.72
N GLN A 214 -10.34 7.31 -14.28
CA GLN A 214 -10.87 7.48 -12.92
C GLN A 214 -9.78 7.15 -11.91
N ALA A 215 -9.08 8.18 -11.45
CA ALA A 215 -8.16 8.04 -10.33
C ALA A 215 -8.94 7.53 -9.10
N PRO A 216 -8.34 6.69 -8.25
CA PRO A 216 -8.99 6.24 -7.04
C PRO A 216 -9.52 7.41 -6.22
N VAL A 217 -10.75 7.31 -5.71
CA VAL A 217 -11.39 8.34 -4.87
C VAL A 217 -10.47 8.78 -3.71
N ALA A 218 -9.74 7.82 -3.15
CA ALA A 218 -8.77 8.07 -2.09
C ALA A 218 -7.73 9.12 -2.48
N TRP A 219 -7.32 9.17 -3.74
CA TRP A 219 -6.33 10.14 -4.21
C TRP A 219 -6.87 11.57 -4.15
N SER A 220 -8.10 11.81 -4.63
CA SER A 220 -8.72 13.14 -4.53
C SER A 220 -8.91 13.57 -3.08
N VAL A 221 -9.25 12.64 -2.18
CA VAL A 221 -9.40 12.93 -0.75
C VAL A 221 -8.05 13.22 -0.09
N MET A 222 -7.00 12.44 -0.39
CA MET A 222 -5.63 12.72 0.07
C MET A 222 -5.13 14.07 -0.43
N GLU A 223 -5.33 14.37 -1.73
CA GLU A 223 -4.91 15.61 -2.35
C GLU A 223 -5.58 16.84 -1.72
N ALA A 224 -6.88 16.76 -1.42
CA ALA A 224 -7.64 17.84 -0.80
C ALA A 224 -7.33 18.04 0.69
N SER A 225 -6.79 17.04 1.38
CA SER A 225 -6.65 17.04 2.83
C SER A 225 -5.53 17.96 3.35
N THR A 226 -5.65 18.37 4.62
CA THR A 226 -4.60 19.02 5.40
C THR A 226 -3.70 17.96 6.03
N ALA A 227 -4.29 16.91 6.61
CA ALA A 227 -3.59 15.76 7.16
C ALA A 227 -4.39 14.48 6.93
N VAL A 228 -3.74 13.32 7.08
CA VAL A 228 -4.33 12.02 6.85
C VAL A 228 -4.14 11.10 8.06
N LEU A 229 -5.22 10.51 8.54
CA LEU A 229 -5.19 9.40 9.51
C LEU A 229 -5.42 8.10 8.73
N VAL A 230 -4.40 7.26 8.64
CA VAL A 230 -4.36 6.16 7.66
C VAL A 230 -3.98 4.82 8.27
N ALA A 231 -4.68 3.77 7.82
CA ALA A 231 -4.27 2.39 8.06
C ALA A 231 -2.96 2.07 7.31
N SER A 232 -2.04 1.36 7.96
CA SER A 232 -0.80 0.93 7.29
C SER A 232 -1.08 0.05 6.08
N GLY A 233 -0.40 0.33 4.98
CA GLY A 233 -0.52 -0.33 3.69
C GLY A 233 -0.08 0.59 2.55
N THR A 234 -0.44 0.27 1.32
CA THR A 234 -0.10 1.06 0.12
C THR A 234 -0.56 2.51 0.20
N ALA A 235 -1.70 2.77 0.88
CA ALA A 235 -2.24 4.11 1.06
C ALA A 235 -1.27 5.07 1.80
N THR A 236 -0.34 4.55 2.60
CA THR A 236 0.70 5.38 3.26
C THR A 236 1.70 5.93 2.24
N LEU A 237 2.08 5.13 1.25
CA LEU A 237 2.93 5.60 0.15
C LEU A 237 2.18 6.61 -0.74
N GLU A 238 0.93 6.32 -1.10
CA GLU A 238 0.09 7.25 -1.85
C GLU A 238 -0.03 8.59 -1.13
N THR A 239 -0.28 8.59 0.18
CA THR A 239 -0.33 9.80 1.01
C THR A 239 1.00 10.57 0.99
N ALA A 240 2.13 9.87 1.05
CA ALA A 240 3.45 10.49 0.96
C ALA A 240 3.70 11.11 -0.42
N LEU A 241 3.26 10.45 -1.50
CA LEU A 241 3.36 11.00 -2.86
C LEU A 241 2.49 12.25 -3.04
N TYR A 242 1.39 12.38 -2.30
CA TYR A 242 0.60 13.62 -2.20
C TYR A 242 1.19 14.65 -1.21
N LYS A 243 2.35 14.38 -0.58
CA LYS A 243 3.07 15.27 0.36
C LYS A 243 2.22 15.69 1.56
N ARG A 244 1.34 14.79 2.05
CA ARG A 244 0.47 15.11 3.18
C ARG A 244 1.04 14.61 4.50
N PRO A 245 1.04 15.45 5.54
CA PRO A 245 1.25 14.97 6.90
C PRO A 245 0.28 13.84 7.22
N MET A 246 0.76 12.80 7.89
CA MET A 246 -0.08 11.66 8.20
C MET A 246 0.26 11.06 9.56
N VAL A 247 -0.72 10.35 10.13
CA VAL A 247 -0.54 9.43 11.25
C VAL A 247 -0.90 8.03 10.77
N ILE A 248 0.04 7.11 10.89
CA ILE A 248 -0.12 5.73 10.47
C ILE A 248 -0.57 4.89 11.65
N SER A 249 -1.57 4.04 11.45
CA SER A 249 -2.01 3.10 12.47
C SER A 249 -2.28 1.72 11.91
N TYR A 250 -2.05 0.69 12.74
CA TYR A 250 -2.38 -0.68 12.39
C TYR A 250 -2.68 -1.51 13.62
N VAL A 251 -3.77 -2.28 13.54
CA VAL A 251 -4.21 -3.17 14.62
C VAL A 251 -4.57 -4.52 14.05
N LEU A 252 -3.96 -5.56 14.59
CA LEU A 252 -4.29 -6.96 14.33
C LEU A 252 -5.26 -7.47 15.39
N SER A 253 -6.17 -8.36 14.99
CA SER A 253 -6.96 -9.11 15.98
C SER A 253 -6.06 -9.97 16.88
N PRO A 254 -6.46 -10.25 18.14
CA PRO A 254 -5.66 -11.07 19.05
C PRO A 254 -5.30 -12.45 18.47
N LEU A 255 -6.23 -13.05 17.74
CA LEU A 255 -5.99 -14.33 17.05
C LEU A 255 -4.90 -14.18 15.97
N MET A 256 -4.97 -13.11 15.16
CA MET A 256 -4.00 -12.89 14.10
C MET A 256 -2.61 -12.57 14.67
N ARG A 257 -2.52 -11.83 15.77
CA ARG A 257 -1.25 -11.60 16.50
C ARG A 257 -0.60 -12.91 16.90
N ARG A 258 -1.38 -13.84 17.49
CA ARG A 258 -0.89 -15.19 17.88
C ARG A 258 -0.43 -16.01 16.69
N ILE A 259 -1.20 -16.00 15.60
CA ILE A 259 -0.85 -16.74 14.37
C ILE A 259 0.44 -16.19 13.75
N MET A 260 0.59 -14.87 13.70
CA MET A 260 1.79 -14.25 13.14
C MET A 260 3.02 -14.53 14.01
N ALA A 261 2.92 -14.38 15.33
CA ALA A 261 4.00 -14.70 16.25
C ALA A 261 4.44 -16.17 16.12
N TRP A 262 3.49 -17.10 16.01
CA TRP A 262 3.78 -18.51 15.83
C TRP A 262 4.41 -18.84 14.47
N LYS A 263 3.93 -18.21 13.37
CA LYS A 263 4.45 -18.47 12.01
C LYS A 263 5.79 -17.84 11.72
N SER A 264 6.03 -16.66 12.25
CA SER A 264 7.28 -15.91 11.98
C SER A 264 8.40 -16.31 12.94
N GLY A 265 8.08 -16.94 14.08
CA GLY A 265 9.03 -17.10 15.18
C GLY A 265 9.51 -15.76 15.76
N GLN A 266 8.86 -14.66 15.40
CA GLN A 266 9.23 -13.30 15.74
C GLN A 266 8.04 -12.55 16.32
N GLU A 267 8.27 -11.88 17.44
CA GLU A 267 7.26 -11.02 18.05
C GLU A 267 7.11 -9.67 17.33
N ARG A 268 8.13 -9.24 16.60
CA ARG A 268 8.21 -7.94 15.92
C ARG A 268 8.83 -8.06 14.53
N PRO A 269 8.52 -7.14 13.59
CA PRO A 269 9.23 -7.01 12.32
C PRO A 269 10.73 -6.78 12.53
N TYR A 270 11.55 -7.12 11.52
CA TYR A 270 13.00 -6.82 11.54
C TYR A 270 13.28 -5.32 11.58
N LEU A 271 12.41 -4.52 10.96
CA LEU A 271 12.51 -3.08 10.95
C LEU A 271 11.65 -2.47 12.06
N PRO A 272 12.07 -1.34 12.65
CA PRO A 272 11.27 -0.63 13.63
C PRO A 272 10.05 0.07 13.02
N TRP A 273 10.02 0.19 11.68
CA TRP A 273 8.97 0.88 10.91
C TRP A 273 8.04 -0.10 10.22
N VAL A 274 6.77 0.28 10.10
CA VAL A 274 5.73 -0.50 9.42
C VAL A 274 5.16 0.25 8.21
N GLY A 275 5.07 1.56 8.28
CA GLY A 275 4.62 2.40 7.19
C GLY A 275 5.69 2.59 6.12
N LEU A 276 5.31 2.41 4.86
CA LEU A 276 6.25 2.52 3.74
C LEU A 276 7.07 3.82 3.73
N PRO A 277 6.51 5.02 4.01
CA PRO A 277 7.32 6.24 4.03
C PRO A 277 8.45 6.20 5.07
N ASN A 278 8.18 5.68 6.26
CA ASN A 278 9.18 5.57 7.32
C ASN A 278 10.25 4.52 6.97
N VAL A 279 9.84 3.40 6.38
CA VAL A 279 10.76 2.36 5.86
C VAL A 279 11.68 2.94 4.80
N LEU A 280 11.13 3.67 3.83
CA LEU A 280 11.90 4.25 2.72
C LEU A 280 12.85 5.34 3.20
N LEU A 281 12.42 6.17 4.12
CA LEU A 281 13.22 7.23 4.71
C LEU A 281 14.18 6.75 5.81
N ARG A 282 14.07 5.47 6.22
CA ARG A 282 14.82 4.84 7.32
C ARG A 282 14.75 5.67 8.62
N ASP A 283 13.57 6.26 8.87
CA ASP A 283 13.33 7.17 9.99
C ASP A 283 11.84 7.26 10.31
N PHE A 284 11.49 7.64 11.55
CA PHE A 284 10.13 8.01 11.92
C PHE A 284 9.79 9.42 11.40
N ALA A 285 9.67 9.54 10.08
CA ALA A 285 9.27 10.81 9.45
C ALA A 285 7.84 11.22 9.84
N VAL A 286 6.99 10.23 10.07
CA VAL A 286 5.60 10.40 10.54
C VAL A 286 5.31 9.42 11.68
N PRO A 287 4.38 9.76 12.60
CA PRO A 287 4.02 8.88 13.70
C PRO A 287 3.40 7.56 13.23
N GLU A 288 3.79 6.46 13.88
CA GLU A 288 3.17 5.13 13.77
C GLU A 288 2.61 4.71 15.12
N LEU A 289 1.28 4.61 15.22
CA LEU A 289 0.59 4.17 16.41
C LEU A 289 0.01 2.78 16.16
N LEU A 290 0.67 1.77 16.70
CA LEU A 290 0.42 0.36 16.39
C LEU A 290 -0.17 -0.39 17.57
N GLN A 291 -1.06 -1.33 17.32
CA GLN A 291 -1.62 -2.25 18.31
C GLN A 291 -2.20 -1.50 19.53
N ASP A 292 -1.56 -1.65 20.69
CA ASP A 292 -2.00 -1.10 21.97
C ASP A 292 -1.74 0.42 22.05
N ASP A 293 -0.85 0.97 21.22
CA ASP A 293 -0.62 2.41 21.08
C ASP A 293 -1.64 3.10 20.16
N ALA A 294 -2.44 2.34 19.40
CA ALA A 294 -3.50 2.88 18.57
C ALA A 294 -4.74 3.28 19.37
N THR A 295 -4.56 4.06 20.47
CA THR A 295 -5.68 4.57 21.25
C THR A 295 -6.26 5.84 20.62
N PRO A 296 -7.57 6.13 20.80
CA PRO A 296 -8.17 7.35 20.28
C PRO A 296 -7.45 8.63 20.71
N GLU A 297 -6.97 8.67 21.96
CA GLU A 297 -6.28 9.83 22.55
C GLU A 297 -4.94 10.09 21.86
N LYS A 298 -4.09 9.05 21.73
CA LYS A 298 -2.79 9.15 21.06
C LYS A 298 -2.97 9.49 19.58
N LEU A 299 -3.95 8.86 18.91
CA LEU A 299 -4.29 9.15 17.51
C LEU A 299 -4.74 10.60 17.36
N ALA A 300 -5.61 11.10 18.23
CA ALA A 300 -6.07 12.49 18.20
C ALA A 300 -4.90 13.46 18.41
N GLU A 301 -4.02 13.21 19.39
CA GLU A 301 -2.90 14.11 19.67
C GLU A 301 -1.90 14.18 18.50
N ALA A 302 -1.49 13.03 17.96
CA ALA A 302 -0.59 12.99 16.82
C ALA A 302 -1.24 13.62 15.57
N THR A 303 -2.54 13.38 15.35
CA THR A 303 -3.27 13.96 14.22
C THR A 303 -3.47 15.47 14.39
N TRP A 304 -3.64 15.96 15.61
CA TRP A 304 -3.71 17.40 15.89
C TRP A 304 -2.42 18.10 15.47
N ALA A 305 -1.26 17.57 15.85
CA ALA A 305 0.02 18.10 15.42
C ALA A 305 0.14 18.08 13.87
N ALA A 306 -0.26 17.00 13.22
CA ALA A 306 -0.25 16.91 11.75
C ALA A 306 -1.18 17.94 11.07
N LEU A 307 -2.26 18.35 11.73
CA LEU A 307 -3.23 19.35 11.22
C LEU A 307 -2.81 20.81 11.47
N THR A 308 -2.00 21.07 12.51
CA THR A 308 -1.80 22.44 13.01
C THR A 308 -0.34 22.90 13.03
N ASP A 309 0.63 21.99 13.00
CA ASP A 309 2.05 22.34 13.01
C ASP A 309 2.56 22.57 11.58
N GLU A 310 2.64 23.84 11.18
CA GLU A 310 3.09 24.26 9.85
C GLU A 310 4.57 23.88 9.60
N ALA A 311 5.41 23.95 10.62
CA ALA A 311 6.83 23.58 10.49
C ALA A 311 6.98 22.07 10.26
N LEU A 312 6.18 21.25 10.93
CA LEU A 312 6.08 19.81 10.68
C LEU A 312 5.59 19.54 9.26
N ALA A 313 4.55 20.22 8.83
CA ALA A 313 3.98 20.05 7.48
C ALA A 313 5.00 20.40 6.40
N ALA A 314 5.71 21.51 6.50
CA ALA A 314 6.74 21.91 5.55
C ALA A 314 7.92 20.91 5.51
N ARG A 315 8.37 20.42 6.67
CA ARG A 315 9.41 19.40 6.75
C ARG A 315 8.98 18.08 6.09
N ILE A 316 7.75 17.65 6.31
CA ILE A 316 7.19 16.43 5.70
C ILE A 316 7.09 16.61 4.19
N GLU A 317 6.58 17.74 3.72
CA GLU A 317 6.46 18.03 2.29
C GLU A 317 7.82 17.98 1.58
N ALA A 318 8.86 18.57 2.15
CA ALA A 318 10.20 18.53 1.60
C ALA A 318 10.74 17.09 1.53
N ARG A 319 10.60 16.30 2.61
CA ARG A 319 11.05 14.91 2.65
C ARG A 319 10.29 14.01 1.69
N PHE A 320 8.99 14.18 1.58
CA PHE A 320 8.16 13.39 0.67
C PHE A 320 8.32 13.80 -0.80
N THR A 321 8.69 15.06 -1.05
CA THR A 321 9.08 15.50 -2.41
C THR A 321 10.38 14.81 -2.84
N ALA A 322 11.38 14.76 -1.98
CA ALA A 322 12.63 14.05 -2.25
C ALA A 322 12.39 12.54 -2.47
N LEU A 323 11.56 11.93 -1.61
CA LEU A 323 11.15 10.53 -1.77
C LEU A 323 10.44 10.28 -3.10
N HIS A 324 9.52 11.17 -3.49
CA HIS A 324 8.81 11.06 -4.76
C HIS A 324 9.79 11.12 -5.95
N GLN A 325 10.75 12.04 -5.93
CA GLN A 325 11.79 12.14 -6.96
C GLN A 325 12.65 10.88 -7.05
N GLU A 326 13.01 10.28 -5.92
CA GLU A 326 13.77 9.03 -5.87
C GLU A 326 13.01 7.85 -6.48
N LEU A 327 11.69 7.77 -6.20
CA LEU A 327 10.83 6.70 -6.70
C LEU A 327 10.37 6.90 -8.16
N LEU A 328 10.47 8.13 -8.68
CA LEU A 328 10.04 8.47 -10.05
C LEU A 328 11.10 8.04 -11.06
N ARG A 329 10.82 6.95 -11.75
CA ARG A 329 11.61 6.44 -12.87
C ARG A 329 10.71 6.02 -14.01
N ASP A 330 11.27 5.85 -15.19
CA ASP A 330 10.56 5.23 -16.31
C ASP A 330 10.47 3.72 -16.08
N THR A 331 9.59 3.33 -15.16
CA THR A 331 9.39 1.92 -14.77
C THR A 331 9.10 1.01 -15.97
N PRO A 332 8.23 1.38 -16.94
CA PRO A 332 7.99 0.54 -18.12
C PRO A 332 9.24 0.33 -18.96
N ALA A 333 10.00 1.39 -19.26
CA ALA A 333 11.20 1.27 -20.08
C ALA A 333 12.29 0.44 -19.40
N LEU A 334 12.57 0.70 -18.12
CA LEU A 334 13.59 -0.03 -17.35
C LEU A 334 13.21 -1.52 -17.19
N ALA A 335 11.92 -1.80 -16.93
CA ALA A 335 11.45 -3.18 -16.84
C ALA A 335 11.56 -3.91 -18.17
N ALA A 336 11.11 -3.28 -19.28
CA ALA A 336 11.19 -3.85 -20.60
C ALA A 336 12.65 -4.14 -21.02
N GLN A 337 13.56 -3.21 -20.77
CA GLN A 337 14.98 -3.39 -21.06
C GLN A 337 15.55 -4.60 -20.31
N ALA A 338 15.36 -4.68 -19.01
CA ALA A 338 15.87 -5.80 -18.21
C ALA A 338 15.25 -7.15 -18.61
N ILE A 339 13.98 -7.19 -18.97
CA ILE A 339 13.31 -8.40 -19.48
C ILE A 339 13.91 -8.85 -20.82
N LEU A 340 14.17 -7.91 -21.74
CA LEU A 340 14.77 -8.22 -23.05
C LEU A 340 16.22 -8.70 -22.91
N GLU A 341 17.00 -8.12 -22.00
CA GLU A 341 18.35 -8.57 -21.69
C GLU A 341 18.36 -10.03 -21.18
N VAL A 342 17.42 -10.37 -20.29
CA VAL A 342 17.27 -11.76 -19.78
C VAL A 342 16.83 -12.70 -20.89
N ALA A 343 15.92 -12.29 -21.77
CA ALA A 343 15.45 -13.09 -22.89
C ALA A 343 16.55 -13.31 -23.95
N GLY A 344 17.36 -12.30 -24.23
CA GLY A 344 18.46 -12.37 -25.23
C GLY A 344 19.70 -13.07 -24.71
N GLY A 345 19.97 -13.09 -23.43
CA GLY A 345 21.11 -13.79 -22.81
C GLY A 345 20.95 -15.31 -22.67
N ALA A 346 19.78 -15.84 -23.06
CA ALA A 346 19.45 -17.27 -23.04
C ALA A 346 19.69 -17.97 -24.41
N ALA A 347 20.24 -17.25 -25.41
CA ALA A 347 20.55 -17.78 -26.74
C ALA A 347 21.98 -18.30 -26.82
#